data_75cede4b6267db6bc76e24253678a755
#
_entry.id   75cede4b6267db6bc76e24253678a755
#
_cell.length_a   1.000
_cell.length_b   1.000
_cell.length_c   1.000
_cell.angle_alpha   90.00
_cell.angle_beta   90.00
_cell.angle_gamma   90.00
#
_symmetry.space_group_name_H-M   'P 1'
#
loop_
_entity.id
_entity.type
_entity.pdbx_description
1 polymer ?
#
loop_
_entity_poly.entity_id
_entity_poly.type
_entity_poly.pdbx_seq_one_letter_code
_entity_poly.pdbx_strand_id
1 'polypeptide(L)'
;MPQEAKEFRYQTPQFEGVKKTLQVCNSDLMKVQVQVVKDGGENNLHTHTGDDAFWYVISGAVKFYGEGDKLVGEYQKGEGILIPRGYKYWFESAAPEPLEILRVTAKDQNVENKRVDHSAKKQWMIDQDTFGTRQ
;
A
#
# COMPACT_ATOMS: atom_id res chain seq x y z
N MET A 1 21.19 7.76 21.55
CA MET A 1 20.32 6.88 22.34
C MET A 1 19.65 5.88 21.42
N PRO A 2 19.71 4.61 21.72
CA PRO A 2 18.95 3.64 20.95
C PRO A 2 17.45 3.82 21.18
N GLN A 3 16.68 3.51 20.17
CA GLN A 3 15.24 3.48 20.29
C GLN A 3 14.82 2.22 21.04
N GLU A 4 13.70 2.31 21.72
CA GLU A 4 13.16 1.15 22.42
C GLU A 4 12.48 0.20 21.44
N ALA A 5 12.48 -1.08 21.79
CA ALA A 5 11.72 -2.09 21.04
C ALA A 5 10.23 -1.78 21.13
N LYS A 6 9.52 -2.03 20.05
CA LYS A 6 8.09 -1.78 19.98
C LYS A 6 7.38 -3.08 19.64
N GLU A 7 6.43 -3.46 20.46
CA GLU A 7 5.60 -4.63 20.21
C GLU A 7 4.35 -4.24 19.44
N PHE A 8 3.80 -5.19 18.71
CA PHE A 8 2.49 -5.03 18.11
C PHE A 8 1.77 -6.37 18.07
N ARG A 9 0.45 -6.30 18.02
CA ARG A 9 -0.41 -7.46 17.79
C ARG A 9 -1.47 -7.03 16.81
N TYR A 10 -1.36 -7.55 15.60
CA TYR A 10 -2.26 -7.16 14.52
C TYR A 10 -3.56 -7.95 14.59
N GLN A 11 -4.66 -7.25 14.44
CA GLN A 11 -6.00 -7.84 14.27
C GLN A 11 -6.66 -7.14 13.09
N THR A 12 -7.37 -7.90 12.28
CA THR A 12 -8.13 -7.35 11.17
C THR A 12 -9.13 -6.33 11.70
N PRO A 13 -9.10 -5.07 11.22
CA PRO A 13 -10.00 -4.03 11.72
C PRO A 13 -11.43 -4.24 11.24
N GLN A 14 -12.37 -3.83 12.07
CA GLN A 14 -13.77 -3.67 11.69
C GLN A 14 -13.99 -2.21 11.33
N PHE A 15 -14.51 -1.93 10.14
CA PHE A 15 -14.73 -0.56 9.71
C PHE A 15 -15.79 -0.50 8.61
N GLU A 16 -16.41 0.66 8.46
CA GLU A 16 -17.29 0.96 7.33
C GLU A 16 -16.46 1.61 6.23
N GLY A 17 -16.89 1.46 4.98
CA GLY A 17 -16.18 2.00 3.84
C GLY A 17 -15.36 0.94 3.13
N VAL A 18 -14.59 1.36 2.11
CA VAL A 18 -13.92 0.44 1.19
C VAL A 18 -12.44 0.25 1.49
N LYS A 19 -11.82 1.15 2.26
CA LYS A 19 -10.38 1.11 2.46
C LYS A 19 -10.00 1.71 3.80
N LYS A 20 -9.04 1.10 4.48
CA LYS A 20 -8.49 1.62 5.73
C LYS A 20 -7.01 1.28 5.82
N THR A 21 -6.22 2.26 6.26
CA THR A 21 -4.80 2.07 6.56
C THR A 21 -4.60 2.10 8.07
N LEU A 22 -3.93 1.08 8.58
CA LEU A 22 -3.53 0.99 9.98
C LEU A 22 -2.04 1.22 10.10
N GLN A 23 -1.64 2.15 10.97
CA GLN A 23 -0.24 2.32 11.34
C GLN A 23 0.08 1.29 12.40
N VAL A 24 1.03 0.40 12.12
CA VAL A 24 1.41 -0.67 13.05
C VAL A 24 2.52 -0.21 13.98
N CYS A 25 3.64 0.19 13.40
CA CYS A 25 4.77 0.75 14.16
C CYS A 25 5.72 1.45 13.20
N ASN A 26 6.65 2.22 13.76
CA ASN A 26 7.67 2.89 12.96
C ASN A 26 8.92 3.18 13.79
N SER A 27 10.01 3.40 13.09
CA SER A 27 11.25 3.94 13.63
C SER A 27 11.66 5.12 12.75
N ASP A 28 12.86 5.64 12.95
CA ASP A 28 13.39 6.68 12.08
C ASP A 28 13.76 6.16 10.69
N LEU A 29 13.95 4.84 10.54
CA LEU A 29 14.32 4.22 9.27
C LEU A 29 13.16 3.53 8.56
N MET A 30 12.17 3.04 9.29
CA MET A 30 11.15 2.21 8.68
C MET A 30 9.75 2.51 9.22
N LYS A 31 8.77 2.22 8.38
CA LYS A 31 7.35 2.36 8.71
C LYS A 31 6.66 1.06 8.35
N VAL A 32 5.79 0.59 9.23
CA VAL A 32 5.01 -0.62 9.02
C VAL A 32 3.54 -0.28 9.06
N GLN A 33 2.83 -0.61 8.00
CA GLN A 33 1.39 -0.34 7.84
C GLN A 33 0.69 -1.58 7.33
N VAL A 34 -0.60 -1.69 7.59
CA VAL A 34 -1.48 -2.65 6.91
C VAL A 34 -2.59 -1.87 6.25
N GLN A 35 -2.84 -2.14 4.99
CA GLN A 35 -3.99 -1.61 4.28
C GLN A 35 -5.02 -2.73 4.15
N VAL A 36 -6.27 -2.43 4.46
CA VAL A 36 -7.38 -3.32 4.20
C VAL A 36 -8.24 -2.67 3.13
N VAL A 37 -8.38 -3.36 2.01
CA VAL A 37 -9.03 -2.84 0.81
C VAL A 37 -10.17 -3.77 0.43
N LYS A 38 -11.39 -3.34 0.65
CA LYS A 38 -12.57 -4.11 0.28
C LYS A 38 -12.84 -4.03 -1.21
N ASP A 39 -12.48 -2.89 -1.81
CA ASP A 39 -12.60 -2.67 -3.25
C ASP A 39 -11.68 -1.52 -3.64
N GLY A 40 -11.15 -1.54 -4.87
CA GLY A 40 -10.22 -0.53 -5.34
C GLY A 40 -8.80 -0.79 -4.89
N GLY A 41 -8.08 0.27 -4.58
CA GLY A 41 -6.67 0.19 -4.18
C GLY A 41 -5.97 1.55 -4.22
N GLU A 42 -4.68 1.53 -4.56
CA GLU A 42 -3.91 2.73 -4.89
C GLU A 42 -4.26 3.12 -6.32
N ASN A 43 -5.05 4.17 -6.49
CA ASN A 43 -5.89 4.34 -7.67
C ASN A 43 -5.31 5.20 -8.79
N ASN A 44 -4.01 5.48 -8.75
CA ASN A 44 -3.34 6.19 -9.83
C ASN A 44 -1.86 5.85 -9.87
N LEU A 45 -1.28 5.97 -11.06
CA LEU A 45 0.15 5.73 -11.24
C LEU A 45 0.94 6.77 -10.46
N HIS A 46 1.82 6.32 -9.57
CA HIS A 46 2.58 7.21 -8.69
C HIS A 46 3.94 6.60 -8.37
N THR A 47 4.83 7.44 -7.82
CA THR A 47 6.12 7.01 -7.28
C THR A 47 6.28 7.55 -5.87
N HIS A 48 7.17 6.89 -5.12
CA HIS A 48 7.73 7.43 -3.88
C HIS A 48 9.22 7.66 -4.11
N THR A 49 9.70 8.86 -3.79
CA THR A 49 11.06 9.26 -4.17
C THR A 49 12.11 8.84 -3.16
N GLY A 50 11.72 8.56 -1.92
CA GLY A 50 12.68 8.37 -0.83
C GLY A 50 12.52 7.10 -0.02
N ASP A 51 11.65 6.17 -0.42
CA ASP A 51 11.55 4.89 0.29
C ASP A 51 11.36 3.72 -0.67
N ASP A 52 11.86 2.57 -0.26
CA ASP A 52 11.53 1.29 -0.87
C ASP A 52 10.38 0.69 -0.10
N ALA A 53 9.46 0.03 -0.78
CA ALA A 53 8.28 -0.56 -0.16
C ALA A 53 8.25 -2.07 -0.39
N PHE A 54 8.16 -2.80 0.72
CA PHE A 54 7.94 -4.24 0.73
C PHE A 54 6.45 -4.48 0.94
N TRP A 55 5.82 -5.16 -0.01
CA TRP A 55 4.39 -5.48 0.05
C TRP A 55 4.21 -6.98 0.21
N TYR A 56 3.37 -7.38 1.16
CA TYR A 56 3.14 -8.79 1.49
C TYR A 56 1.64 -9.00 1.72
N VAL A 57 1.03 -9.92 0.99
CA VAL A 57 -0.41 -10.18 1.08
C VAL A 57 -0.70 -11.08 2.28
N ILE A 58 -1.51 -10.58 3.21
CA ILE A 58 -1.98 -11.32 4.38
C ILE A 58 -3.22 -12.14 4.01
N SER A 59 -4.16 -11.54 3.29
CA SER A 59 -5.36 -12.22 2.79
C SER A 59 -5.89 -11.53 1.55
N GLY A 60 -6.71 -12.22 0.77
CA GLY A 60 -7.23 -11.71 -0.49
C GLY A 60 -6.20 -11.83 -1.60
N ALA A 61 -6.34 -10.99 -2.62
CA ALA A 61 -5.42 -10.94 -3.75
C ALA A 61 -5.28 -9.51 -4.27
N VAL A 62 -4.16 -9.22 -4.91
CA VAL A 62 -3.83 -7.88 -5.41
C VAL A 62 -3.20 -7.98 -6.79
N LYS A 63 -3.53 -7.03 -7.66
CA LYS A 63 -2.83 -6.84 -8.94
C LYS A 63 -2.06 -5.54 -8.88
N PHE A 64 -0.76 -5.59 -9.18
CA PHE A 64 0.09 -4.42 -9.33
C PHE A 64 0.32 -4.12 -10.80
N TYR A 65 0.25 -2.84 -11.13
CA TYR A 65 0.40 -2.35 -12.51
C TYR A 65 1.50 -1.30 -12.56
N GLY A 66 2.19 -1.25 -13.69
CA GLY A 66 3.18 -0.23 -13.98
C GLY A 66 2.67 0.78 -14.99
N GLU A 67 3.60 1.49 -15.67
CA GLU A 67 3.27 2.48 -16.69
C GLU A 67 2.40 1.87 -17.79
N GLY A 68 1.43 2.66 -18.27
CA GLY A 68 0.52 2.23 -19.32
C GLY A 68 -0.46 1.16 -18.85
N ASP A 69 -0.67 1.06 -17.54
CA ASP A 69 -1.54 0.06 -16.90
C ASP A 69 -1.11 -1.38 -17.23
N LYS A 70 0.18 -1.57 -17.44
CA LYS A 70 0.75 -2.87 -17.73
C LYS A 70 0.82 -3.70 -16.46
N LEU A 71 0.25 -4.91 -16.48
CA LEU A 71 0.27 -5.79 -15.32
C LEU A 71 1.71 -6.19 -14.98
N VAL A 72 2.13 -5.90 -13.75
CA VAL A 72 3.42 -6.34 -13.19
C VAL A 72 3.27 -7.75 -12.62
N GLY A 73 2.21 -7.97 -11.86
CA GLY A 73 1.92 -9.28 -11.29
C GLY A 73 0.66 -9.30 -10.45
N GLU A 74 0.20 -10.50 -10.16
CA GLU A 74 -0.93 -10.74 -9.27
C GLU A 74 -0.43 -11.61 -8.12
N TYR A 75 -0.80 -11.24 -6.90
CA TYR A 75 -0.28 -11.88 -5.68
C TYR A 75 -1.43 -12.20 -4.73
N GLN A 76 -1.29 -13.32 -4.05
CA GLN A 76 -2.25 -13.78 -3.06
C GLN A 76 -1.52 -14.11 -1.76
N LYS A 77 -2.25 -14.59 -0.76
CA LYS A 77 -1.73 -14.84 0.59
C LYS A 77 -0.32 -15.45 0.57
N GLY A 78 0.61 -14.82 1.26
CA GLY A 78 1.99 -15.29 1.35
C GLY A 78 2.89 -14.79 0.24
N GLU A 79 2.37 -14.01 -0.68
CA GLU A 79 3.11 -13.49 -1.84
C GLU A 79 3.14 -11.97 -1.79
N GLY A 80 4.01 -11.38 -2.55
CA GLY A 80 4.10 -9.93 -2.63
C GLY A 80 5.17 -9.45 -3.58
N ILE A 81 5.57 -8.18 -3.41
CA ILE A 81 6.47 -7.52 -4.34
C ILE A 81 7.26 -6.44 -3.60
N LEU A 82 8.51 -6.23 -4.00
CA LEU A 82 9.30 -5.10 -3.56
C LEU A 82 9.26 -4.02 -4.63
N ILE A 83 8.80 -2.82 -4.24
CA ILE A 83 8.73 -1.66 -5.11
C ILE A 83 9.85 -0.71 -4.69
N PRO A 84 10.91 -0.55 -5.50
CA PRO A 84 12.00 0.38 -5.16
C PRO A 84 11.59 1.83 -5.39
N ARG A 85 12.37 2.73 -4.78
CA ARG A 85 12.20 4.18 -4.98
C ARG A 85 12.13 4.51 -6.48
N GLY A 86 11.22 5.42 -6.83
CA GLY A 86 11.10 5.90 -8.21
C GLY A 86 10.37 4.99 -9.17
N TYR A 87 9.99 3.80 -8.74
CA TYR A 87 9.23 2.88 -9.59
C TYR A 87 7.78 3.35 -9.68
N LYS A 88 7.25 3.48 -10.89
CA LYS A 88 5.88 3.92 -11.13
C LYS A 88 4.93 2.74 -11.03
N TYR A 89 3.91 2.85 -10.18
CA TYR A 89 2.96 1.76 -9.97
C TYR A 89 1.62 2.23 -9.44
N TRP A 90 0.64 1.35 -9.52
CA TRP A 90 -0.62 1.40 -8.81
C TRP A 90 -1.11 -0.03 -8.62
N PHE A 91 -2.09 -0.24 -7.76
CA PHE A 91 -2.62 -1.57 -7.51
C PHE A 91 -4.10 -1.55 -7.23
N GLU A 92 -4.74 -2.72 -7.37
CA GLU A 92 -6.14 -2.91 -7.00
C GLU A 92 -6.33 -4.28 -6.38
N SER A 93 -7.36 -4.40 -5.54
CA SER A 93 -7.78 -5.69 -5.00
C SER A 93 -8.29 -6.57 -6.15
N ALA A 94 -8.00 -7.88 -6.07
CA ALA A 94 -8.23 -8.77 -7.19
C ALA A 94 -9.03 -10.03 -6.82
N ALA A 95 -9.71 -10.01 -5.66
CA ALA A 95 -10.52 -11.12 -5.20
C ALA A 95 -11.80 -10.60 -4.54
N PRO A 96 -12.86 -11.42 -4.43
CA PRO A 96 -14.08 -11.00 -3.76
C PRO A 96 -13.89 -10.68 -2.28
N GLU A 97 -13.02 -11.44 -1.58
CA GLU A 97 -12.72 -11.14 -0.18
C GLU A 97 -11.84 -9.90 -0.08
N PRO A 98 -11.91 -9.17 1.05
CA PRO A 98 -11.06 -8.00 1.26
C PRO A 98 -9.58 -8.34 1.16
N LEU A 99 -8.83 -7.43 0.55
CA LEU A 99 -7.37 -7.50 0.52
C LEU A 99 -6.84 -6.95 1.84
N GLU A 100 -6.03 -7.74 2.54
CA GLU A 100 -5.20 -7.25 3.63
C GLU A 100 -3.75 -7.34 3.17
N ILE A 101 -3.08 -6.22 3.13
CA ILE A 101 -1.71 -6.17 2.60
C ILE A 101 -0.80 -5.38 3.55
N LEU A 102 0.31 -6.02 3.91
CA LEU A 102 1.34 -5.42 4.75
C LEU A 102 2.26 -4.58 3.88
N ARG A 103 2.55 -3.37 4.33
CA ARG A 103 3.51 -2.49 3.69
C ARG A 103 4.59 -2.12 4.68
N VAL A 104 5.83 -2.47 4.36
CA VAL A 104 7.00 -2.06 5.12
C VAL A 104 7.85 -1.18 4.24
N THR A 105 8.10 0.06 4.68
CA THR A 105 8.95 0.97 3.92
C THR A 105 10.26 1.21 4.62
N ALA A 106 11.34 1.29 3.85
CA ALA A 106 12.68 1.63 4.34
C ALA A 106 13.08 2.97 3.73
N LYS A 107 13.39 3.92 4.57
CA LYS A 107 13.63 5.30 4.18
C LYS A 107 15.09 5.52 3.79
N ASP A 108 15.29 6.18 2.65
CA ASP A 108 16.60 6.72 2.28
C ASP A 108 16.77 8.07 2.96
N GLN A 109 17.68 8.15 3.93
CA GLN A 109 17.84 9.36 4.73
C GLN A 109 18.52 10.51 3.97
N ASN A 110 19.10 10.22 2.81
CA ASN A 110 19.76 11.22 2.00
C ASN A 110 18.85 11.85 0.95
N VAL A 111 17.59 11.40 0.87
CA VAL A 111 16.65 11.82 -0.16
C VAL A 111 15.34 12.21 0.50
N GLU A 112 14.76 13.32 0.07
CA GLU A 112 13.43 13.70 0.51
C GLU A 112 12.39 12.74 -0.08
N ASN A 113 11.55 12.17 0.78
CA ASN A 113 10.51 11.23 0.34
C ASN A 113 9.25 12.00 0.00
N LYS A 114 8.85 11.94 -1.27
CA LYS A 114 7.62 12.55 -1.77
C LYS A 114 6.87 11.54 -2.62
N ARG A 115 5.55 11.58 -2.51
CA ARG A 115 4.68 10.91 -3.47
C ARG A 115 4.52 11.82 -4.67
N VAL A 116 4.78 11.29 -5.86
CA VAL A 116 4.59 12.00 -7.12
C VAL A 116 3.55 11.27 -7.94
N ASP A 117 2.46 11.93 -8.27
CA ASP A 117 1.39 11.35 -9.07
C ASP A 117 1.66 11.56 -10.55
N HIS A 118 1.58 10.50 -11.34
CA HIS A 118 1.89 10.48 -12.76
C HIS A 118 0.65 10.34 -13.64
N SER A 119 -0.50 10.03 -13.06
CA SER A 119 -1.77 9.93 -13.77
C SER A 119 -2.91 10.39 -12.88
N ALA A 120 -4.07 10.67 -13.50
CA ALA A 120 -5.29 10.94 -12.75
C ALA A 120 -5.80 9.67 -12.08
N LYS A 121 -6.55 9.82 -11.01
CA LYS A 121 -7.21 8.70 -10.36
C LYS A 121 -8.23 8.07 -11.30
N LYS A 122 -8.37 6.75 -11.24
CA LYS A 122 -9.39 6.03 -11.97
C LYS A 122 -10.78 6.46 -11.47
N GLN A 123 -11.69 6.76 -12.36
CA GLN A 123 -12.98 7.33 -11.99
C GLN A 123 -13.77 6.44 -11.00
N TRP A 124 -13.81 5.14 -11.26
CA TRP A 124 -14.54 4.22 -10.41
C TRP A 124 -13.95 4.15 -8.99
N MET A 125 -12.64 4.33 -8.85
CA MET A 125 -11.99 4.37 -7.55
C MET A 125 -12.24 5.69 -6.81
N ILE A 126 -12.39 6.79 -7.53
CA ILE A 126 -12.77 8.07 -6.95
C ILE A 126 -14.16 7.95 -6.32
N ASP A 127 -15.08 7.33 -7.03
CA ASP A 127 -16.44 7.14 -6.54
C ASP A 127 -16.47 6.29 -5.27
N GLN A 128 -15.64 5.26 -5.20
CA GLN A 128 -15.51 4.43 -4.00
C GLN A 128 -14.87 5.20 -2.84
N ASP A 129 -13.84 5.98 -3.13
CA ASP A 129 -13.15 6.78 -2.11
C ASP A 129 -14.09 7.78 -1.43
N THR A 130 -15.16 8.19 -2.09
CA THR A 130 -16.16 9.08 -1.51
C THR A 130 -16.82 8.48 -0.28
N PHE A 131 -16.94 7.15 -0.22
CA PHE A 131 -17.61 6.43 0.84
C PHE A 131 -16.67 5.65 1.75
N GLY A 132 -15.36 5.73 1.53
CA GLY A 132 -14.38 4.93 2.25
C GLY A 132 -13.40 5.76 3.06
N THR A 133 -12.54 5.04 3.81
CA THR A 133 -11.44 5.65 4.54
C THR A 133 -10.29 5.92 3.57
N ARG A 134 -9.81 7.15 3.58
CA ARG A 134 -8.73 7.56 2.68
C ARG A 134 -7.38 7.49 3.40
N GLN A 135 -6.35 7.32 2.62
CA GLN A 135 -4.97 7.33 3.11
C GLN A 135 -4.37 8.72 3.07
#